data_98cdde2d5418dbc557507dcb69f4e327
#
_entry.id   98cdde2d5418dbc557507dcb69f4e327
#
_cell.length_a   1.000
_cell.length_b   1.000
_cell.length_c   1.000
_cell.angle_alpha   90.00
_cell.angle_beta   90.00
_cell.angle_gamma   90.00
#
_symmetry.space_group_name_H-M   'P 1'
#
loop_
_entity.id
_entity.type
_entity.pdbx_description
1 polymer ?
#
loop_
_entity_poly.entity_id
_entity_poly.type
_entity_poly.pdbx_seq_one_letter_code
_entity_poly.pdbx_strand_id
1 'polypeptide(L)'
;MIQYFNWLPQLEALPYVDSIENELVIFQYSEIKRALLDSKPANYELMRTPHKFDFFMFVNHTHGSVKAKIDMEEYIVDGPYNVVHIAPGQILSLENVSADFDAHVIIMSKRFIESLMVFINGSVPLRIGAFRSSPIEHYDVEEDKTFEFIYRAVRNCLKDRNNPYRMQVVQHIIMALFYSSEKMREVEEKEGPRSNADVLSKEFLTLVKEHFRRERQLKFYADKLCITPRYLSRVVRECTGSSASDWIERYVVLEARALLKSTNMTIQQI
;
A
#
# COMPACT_ATOMS: atom_id res chain seq x y z
N MET A 1 23.73 -10.41 -4.38
CA MET A 1 22.66 -10.57 -5.39
C MET A 1 21.36 -10.25 -4.69
N ILE A 2 20.63 -9.22 -5.14
CA ILE A 2 19.34 -8.82 -4.50
C ILE A 2 18.31 -9.88 -4.91
N GLN A 3 17.72 -10.55 -3.92
CA GLN A 3 16.69 -11.55 -4.19
C GLN A 3 15.31 -10.87 -4.30
N TYR A 4 14.58 -11.15 -5.38
CA TYR A 4 13.17 -10.84 -5.49
C TYR A 4 12.37 -11.92 -4.77
N PHE A 5 11.56 -11.50 -3.81
CA PHE A 5 10.79 -12.44 -3.01
C PHE A 5 9.29 -12.11 -3.13
N ASN A 6 8.51 -13.06 -3.60
CA ASN A 6 7.06 -12.99 -3.51
C ASN A 6 6.62 -13.57 -2.17
N TRP A 7 6.57 -12.73 -1.17
CA TRP A 7 6.34 -13.12 0.22
C TRP A 7 4.88 -13.45 0.55
N LEU A 8 3.93 -12.87 -0.17
CA LEU A 8 2.52 -13.00 0.19
C LEU A 8 2.06 -14.46 0.34
N PRO A 9 2.27 -15.37 -0.63
CA PRO A 9 1.85 -16.77 -0.47
C PRO A 9 2.60 -17.51 0.63
N GLN A 10 3.83 -17.11 0.93
CA GLN A 10 4.63 -17.73 1.99
C GLN A 10 4.21 -17.27 3.37
N LEU A 11 3.87 -15.99 3.51
CA LEU A 11 3.34 -15.43 4.76
C LEU A 11 1.95 -15.99 5.06
N GLU A 12 1.10 -16.18 4.06
CA GLU A 12 -0.23 -16.79 4.24
C GLU A 12 -0.19 -18.21 4.80
N ALA A 13 0.90 -18.92 4.55
CA ALA A 13 1.11 -20.28 5.07
C ALA A 13 1.57 -20.31 6.54
N LEU A 14 1.95 -19.18 7.11
CA LEU A 14 2.41 -19.10 8.49
C LEU A 14 1.23 -19.12 9.49
N PRO A 15 1.38 -19.76 10.65
CA PRO A 15 0.42 -19.65 11.73
C PRO A 15 0.36 -18.20 12.25
N TYR A 16 -0.81 -17.79 12.76
CA TYR A 16 -1.08 -16.44 13.29
C TYR A 16 -1.10 -15.31 12.25
N VAL A 17 -1.09 -15.66 10.97
CA VAL A 17 -1.28 -14.71 9.87
C VAL A 17 -2.74 -14.74 9.43
N ASP A 18 -3.38 -13.59 9.43
CA ASP A 18 -4.70 -13.42 8.84
C ASP A 18 -4.54 -12.85 7.42
N SER A 19 -5.20 -13.45 6.42
CA SER A 19 -5.00 -13.10 5.01
C SER A 19 -6.26 -13.23 4.16
N ILE A 20 -6.24 -12.62 2.98
CA ILE A 20 -7.28 -12.77 1.96
C ILE A 20 -6.69 -12.76 0.54
N GLU A 21 -6.89 -13.86 -0.19
CA GLU A 21 -6.67 -14.00 -1.65
C GLU A 21 -5.30 -13.55 -2.17
N ASN A 22 -4.22 -13.72 -1.42
CA ASN A 22 -2.88 -13.17 -1.73
C ASN A 22 -2.87 -11.64 -1.98
N GLU A 23 -3.88 -10.93 -1.50
CA GLU A 23 -4.02 -9.49 -1.70
C GLU A 23 -3.68 -8.68 -0.46
N LEU A 24 -4.04 -9.21 0.72
CA LEU A 24 -3.74 -8.59 2.00
C LEU A 24 -3.35 -9.63 3.03
N VAL A 25 -2.31 -9.31 3.79
CA VAL A 25 -1.79 -10.09 4.91
C VAL A 25 -1.63 -9.17 6.11
N ILE A 26 -2.04 -9.65 7.28
CA ILE A 26 -1.96 -8.90 8.52
C ILE A 26 -1.54 -9.80 9.69
N PHE A 27 -0.63 -9.31 10.52
CA PHE A 27 -0.13 -10.05 11.68
C PHE A 27 0.52 -9.13 12.71
N GLN A 28 0.69 -9.64 13.93
CA GLN A 28 1.54 -9.05 14.94
C GLN A 28 2.92 -9.71 14.90
N TYR A 29 3.97 -8.92 14.92
CA TYR A 29 5.35 -9.41 14.75
C TYR A 29 5.73 -10.46 15.81
N SER A 30 5.39 -10.22 17.08
CA SER A 30 5.68 -11.15 18.18
C SER A 30 5.01 -12.53 18.00
N GLU A 31 3.82 -12.60 17.40
CA GLU A 31 3.14 -13.86 17.10
C GLU A 31 3.93 -14.68 16.06
N ILE A 32 4.38 -14.01 14.99
CA ILE A 32 5.17 -14.66 13.92
C ILE A 32 6.59 -15.00 14.40
N LYS A 33 7.23 -14.12 15.16
CA LYS A 33 8.57 -14.37 15.71
C LYS A 33 8.60 -15.70 16.46
N ARG A 34 7.59 -15.98 17.28
CA ARG A 34 7.46 -17.25 17.99
C ARG A 34 7.36 -18.44 17.00
N ALA A 35 6.49 -18.34 16.01
CA ALA A 35 6.30 -19.39 15.01
C ALA A 35 7.55 -19.63 14.14
N LEU A 36 8.29 -18.59 13.78
CA LEU A 36 9.53 -18.69 13.00
C LEU A 36 10.67 -19.31 13.81
N LEU A 37 10.77 -19.00 15.10
CA LEU A 37 11.76 -19.60 16.00
C LEU A 37 11.50 -21.10 16.19
N ASP A 38 10.23 -21.52 16.24
CA ASP A 38 9.84 -22.92 16.39
C ASP A 38 10.05 -23.73 15.10
N SER A 39 10.00 -23.08 13.92
CA SER A 39 9.99 -23.78 12.63
C SER A 39 11.33 -23.91 11.91
N LYS A 40 12.26 -22.99 12.00
CA LYS A 40 13.68 -23.06 11.58
C LYS A 40 14.39 -21.71 11.78
N PRO A 41 15.59 -21.67 12.40
CA PRO A 41 16.35 -20.41 12.58
C PRO A 41 16.77 -19.73 11.27
N ALA A 42 16.80 -20.44 10.14
CA ALA A 42 17.15 -19.89 8.83
C ALA A 42 16.16 -18.82 8.33
N ASN A 43 14.89 -18.86 8.76
CA ASN A 43 13.89 -17.89 8.32
C ASN A 43 14.01 -16.52 9.04
N TYR A 44 14.64 -16.49 10.20
CA TYR A 44 14.93 -15.24 10.94
C TYR A 44 16.11 -14.47 10.32
N GLU A 45 17.07 -15.17 9.71
CA GLU A 45 18.17 -14.53 8.97
C GLU A 45 17.72 -13.91 7.64
N LEU A 46 16.59 -14.38 7.08
CA LEU A 46 16.02 -13.81 5.86
C LEU A 46 15.74 -12.30 6.00
N MET A 47 15.28 -11.83 7.15
CA MET A 47 15.02 -10.40 7.38
C MET A 47 16.29 -9.55 7.51
N ARG A 48 17.44 -10.16 7.78
CA ARG A 48 18.74 -9.45 7.88
C ARG A 48 19.41 -9.25 6.53
N THR A 49 19.05 -10.05 5.52
CA THR A 49 19.56 -9.86 4.16
C THR A 49 18.70 -8.85 3.40
N PRO A 50 19.31 -7.99 2.55
CA PRO A 50 18.55 -7.04 1.76
C PRO A 50 17.59 -7.73 0.79
N HIS A 51 16.31 -7.44 0.91
CA HIS A 51 15.26 -7.96 0.05
C HIS A 51 14.52 -6.84 -0.65
N LYS A 52 14.23 -7.04 -1.93
CA LYS A 52 13.40 -6.13 -2.71
C LYS A 52 11.96 -6.65 -2.73
N PHE A 53 11.04 -5.80 -2.29
CA PHE A 53 9.62 -6.14 -2.18
C PHE A 53 8.81 -5.61 -3.36
N ASP A 54 7.76 -6.35 -3.73
CA ASP A 54 6.79 -5.94 -4.76
C ASP A 54 5.36 -5.76 -4.17
N PHE A 55 5.31 -5.32 -2.93
CA PHE A 55 4.08 -5.03 -2.20
C PHE A 55 4.25 -3.77 -1.34
N PHE A 56 3.13 -3.27 -0.83
CA PHE A 56 3.13 -2.23 0.20
C PHE A 56 3.13 -2.87 1.57
N MET A 57 3.94 -2.34 2.48
CA MET A 57 3.96 -2.78 3.87
C MET A 57 3.87 -1.57 4.80
N PHE A 58 2.98 -1.67 5.78
CA PHE A 58 2.79 -0.71 6.86
C PHE A 58 3.12 -1.42 8.16
N VAL A 59 4.04 -0.86 8.91
CA VAL A 59 4.53 -1.41 10.18
C VAL A 59 4.30 -0.37 11.26
N ASN A 60 3.28 -0.54 12.08
CA ASN A 60 3.07 0.28 13.26
C ASN A 60 3.87 -0.30 14.43
N HIS A 61 4.89 0.41 14.83
CA HIS A 61 5.80 0.03 15.90
C HIS A 61 5.16 0.24 17.27
N THR A 62 5.09 -0.81 18.07
CA THR A 62 4.45 -0.80 19.39
C THR A 62 5.44 -0.85 20.56
N HIS A 63 6.50 -1.65 20.45
CA HIS A 63 7.51 -1.84 21.51
C HIS A 63 8.90 -2.08 20.94
N GLY A 64 9.90 -1.80 21.77
CA GLY A 64 11.31 -2.07 21.49
C GLY A 64 11.92 -1.11 20.49
N SER A 65 12.96 -1.54 19.80
CA SER A 65 13.66 -0.77 18.78
C SER A 65 14.14 -1.65 17.62
N VAL A 66 14.27 -1.05 16.44
CA VAL A 66 14.84 -1.71 15.27
C VAL A 66 15.70 -0.71 14.49
N LYS A 67 16.87 -1.17 14.04
CA LYS A 67 17.65 -0.49 13.01
C LYS A 67 17.33 -1.14 11.68
N ALA A 68 16.75 -0.37 10.77
CA ALA A 68 16.37 -0.80 9.43
C ALA A 68 17.15 -0.01 8.39
N LYS A 69 17.50 -0.68 7.28
CA LYS A 69 18.04 -0.03 6.11
C LYS A 69 17.01 -0.12 5.00
N ILE A 70 16.54 1.04 4.55
CA ILE A 70 15.56 1.16 3.48
C ILE A 70 16.26 1.82 2.29
N ASP A 71 16.38 1.08 1.17
CA ASP A 71 17.20 1.45 0.03
C ASP A 71 18.67 1.67 0.44
N MET A 72 19.15 2.92 0.41
CA MET A 72 20.52 3.28 0.78
C MET A 72 20.64 3.98 2.14
N GLU A 73 19.51 4.22 2.81
CA GLU A 73 19.45 5.02 4.04
C GLU A 73 19.18 4.15 5.27
N GLU A 74 19.82 4.52 6.39
CA GLU A 74 19.65 3.84 7.68
C GLU A 74 18.66 4.61 8.55
N TYR A 75 17.74 3.86 9.16
CA TYR A 75 16.71 4.39 10.05
C TYR A 75 16.75 3.65 11.38
N ILE A 76 16.64 4.41 12.46
CA ILE A 76 16.44 3.86 13.80
C ILE A 76 15.01 4.17 14.19
N VAL A 77 14.22 3.12 14.41
CA VAL A 77 12.85 3.21 14.91
C VAL A 77 12.87 2.79 16.36
N ASP A 78 12.65 3.74 17.25
CA ASP A 78 12.69 3.55 18.69
C ASP A 78 11.47 4.21 19.34
N GLY A 79 10.86 3.49 20.29
CA GLY A 79 9.62 3.92 20.94
C GLY A 79 8.36 3.72 20.12
N PRO A 80 7.20 3.77 20.76
CA PRO A 80 5.90 3.59 20.13
C PRO A 80 5.55 4.75 19.18
N TYR A 81 4.44 4.58 18.45
CA TYR A 81 3.85 5.59 17.56
C TYR A 81 4.62 5.88 16.27
N ASN A 82 5.57 5.03 15.91
CA ASN A 82 6.25 5.13 14.62
C ASN A 82 5.59 4.16 13.62
N VAL A 83 5.22 4.67 12.46
CA VAL A 83 4.74 3.86 11.34
C VAL A 83 5.76 3.88 10.23
N VAL A 84 6.26 2.69 9.89
CA VAL A 84 7.21 2.51 8.79
C VAL A 84 6.44 2.08 7.56
N HIS A 85 6.66 2.76 6.45
CA HIS A 85 6.05 2.49 5.16
C HIS A 85 7.09 1.95 4.19
N ILE A 86 6.82 0.81 3.59
CA ILE A 86 7.64 0.25 2.51
C ILE A 86 6.79 0.19 1.24
N ALA A 87 7.24 0.86 0.20
CA ALA A 87 6.59 0.87 -1.11
C ALA A 87 7.20 -0.20 -2.05
N PRO A 88 6.45 -0.67 -3.06
CA PRO A 88 6.96 -1.60 -4.05
C PRO A 88 8.24 -1.11 -4.71
N GLY A 89 9.21 -2.01 -4.82
CA GLY A 89 10.51 -1.75 -5.42
C GLY A 89 11.56 -1.25 -4.45
N GLN A 90 11.24 -0.93 -3.21
CA GLN A 90 12.22 -0.60 -2.17
C GLN A 90 12.91 -1.86 -1.63
N ILE A 91 14.13 -1.66 -1.17
CA ILE A 91 14.96 -2.71 -0.56
C ILE A 91 14.97 -2.48 0.94
N LEU A 92 14.59 -3.49 1.71
CA LEU A 92 14.61 -3.46 3.17
C LEU A 92 15.56 -4.52 3.71
N SER A 93 16.35 -4.18 4.70
CA SER A 93 17.03 -5.10 5.60
C SER A 93 16.92 -4.62 7.04
N LEU A 94 16.78 -5.55 7.97
CA LEU A 94 16.76 -5.27 9.41
C LEU A 94 18.12 -5.64 10.01
N GLU A 95 18.76 -4.70 10.71
CA GLU A 95 20.08 -4.96 11.28
C GLU A 95 20.00 -5.33 12.77
N ASN A 96 19.48 -4.45 13.57
CA ASN A 96 19.39 -4.65 15.02
C ASN A 96 17.93 -4.59 15.46
N VAL A 97 17.38 -5.74 15.83
CA VAL A 97 16.02 -5.86 16.36
C VAL A 97 16.13 -6.17 17.84
N SER A 98 15.61 -5.31 18.70
CA SER A 98 15.62 -5.55 20.15
C SER A 98 14.79 -6.78 20.52
N ALA A 99 15.09 -7.38 21.66
CA ALA A 99 14.42 -8.61 22.08
C ALA A 99 12.92 -8.43 22.32
N ASP A 100 12.53 -7.24 22.76
CA ASP A 100 11.17 -6.80 23.05
C ASP A 100 10.47 -6.10 21.86
N PHE A 101 11.09 -6.08 20.68
CA PHE A 101 10.50 -5.48 19.48
C PHE A 101 9.18 -6.14 19.14
N ASP A 102 8.15 -5.31 18.97
CA ASP A 102 6.85 -5.74 18.47
C ASP A 102 6.23 -4.67 17.58
N ALA A 103 5.40 -5.10 16.63
CA ALA A 103 4.76 -4.24 15.65
C ALA A 103 3.50 -4.90 15.08
N HIS A 104 2.53 -4.07 14.71
CA HIS A 104 1.41 -4.48 13.87
C HIS A 104 1.80 -4.30 12.40
N VAL A 105 1.69 -5.35 11.60
CA VAL A 105 2.11 -5.36 10.21
C VAL A 105 0.90 -5.58 9.30
N ILE A 106 0.75 -4.70 8.31
CA ILE A 106 -0.21 -4.83 7.21
C ILE A 106 0.57 -4.86 5.90
N ILE A 107 0.43 -5.94 5.13
CA ILE A 107 1.04 -6.09 3.81
C ILE A 107 -0.06 -6.16 2.78
N MET A 108 0.06 -5.36 1.73
CA MET A 108 -0.93 -5.25 0.67
C MET A 108 -0.27 -5.42 -0.70
N SER A 109 -0.88 -6.24 -1.55
CA SER A 109 -0.45 -6.36 -2.94
C SER A 109 -0.62 -5.04 -3.69
N LYS A 110 0.14 -4.87 -4.76
CA LYS A 110 -0.09 -3.76 -5.70
C LYS A 110 -1.53 -3.73 -6.19
N ARG A 111 -2.06 -4.90 -6.56
CA ARG A 111 -3.41 -5.06 -7.08
C ARG A 111 -4.48 -4.66 -6.06
N PHE A 112 -4.26 -4.98 -4.78
CA PHE A 112 -5.17 -4.55 -3.71
C PHE A 112 -5.22 -3.04 -3.59
N ILE A 113 -4.06 -2.38 -3.47
CA ILE A 113 -3.95 -0.92 -3.41
C ILE A 113 -4.58 -0.26 -4.64
N GLU A 114 -4.33 -0.80 -5.82
CA GLU A 114 -4.91 -0.31 -7.07
C GLU A 114 -6.43 -0.42 -7.10
N SER A 115 -6.98 -1.49 -6.52
CA SER A 115 -8.43 -1.64 -6.39
C SER A 115 -9.04 -0.59 -5.47
N LEU A 116 -8.34 -0.18 -4.40
CA LEU A 116 -8.77 0.89 -3.52
C LEU A 116 -8.77 2.25 -4.22
N MET A 117 -7.76 2.51 -5.07
CA MET A 117 -7.62 3.77 -5.79
C MET A 117 -8.81 4.11 -6.68
N VAL A 118 -9.52 3.10 -7.17
CA VAL A 118 -10.72 3.30 -8.01
C VAL A 118 -11.88 3.86 -7.18
N PHE A 119 -11.98 3.49 -5.91
CA PHE A 119 -13.00 4.02 -5.01
C PHE A 119 -12.63 5.41 -4.47
N ILE A 120 -11.34 5.71 -4.39
CA ILE A 120 -10.84 7.00 -3.95
C ILE A 120 -10.98 7.99 -5.12
N ASN A 121 -12.01 8.80 -5.10
CA ASN A 121 -12.41 9.78 -6.13
C ASN A 121 -11.35 10.87 -6.44
N GLY A 122 -10.08 10.51 -6.72
CA GLY A 122 -9.02 11.47 -7.01
C GLY A 122 -8.71 12.48 -5.88
N SER A 123 -9.46 12.40 -4.77
CA SER A 123 -9.35 13.32 -3.63
C SER A 123 -8.20 12.95 -2.69
N VAL A 124 -7.80 11.69 -2.71
CA VAL A 124 -6.68 11.17 -1.92
C VAL A 124 -5.62 10.70 -2.90
N PRO A 125 -4.60 11.50 -3.22
CA PRO A 125 -3.41 10.92 -3.82
C PRO A 125 -2.80 10.00 -2.76
N LEU A 126 -2.84 8.68 -2.97
CA LEU A 126 -1.91 7.83 -2.27
C LEU A 126 -0.52 8.31 -2.69
N ARG A 127 0.09 9.10 -1.83
CA ARG A 127 1.44 9.62 -2.03
C ARG A 127 2.45 8.49 -1.87
N ILE A 128 2.41 7.51 -2.77
CA ILE A 128 3.41 6.45 -2.81
C ILE A 128 4.81 7.06 -2.92
N GLY A 129 4.94 8.18 -3.61
CA GLY A 129 6.16 8.97 -3.65
C GLY A 129 6.54 9.54 -2.27
N ALA A 130 5.58 10.00 -1.48
CA ALA A 130 5.84 10.49 -0.12
C ALA A 130 6.29 9.36 0.81
N PHE A 131 5.69 8.17 0.71
CA PHE A 131 6.14 6.98 1.44
C PHE A 131 7.59 6.58 1.10
N ARG A 132 8.06 6.90 -0.11
CA ARG A 132 9.46 6.68 -0.50
C ARG A 132 10.41 7.73 0.03
N SER A 133 10.00 9.00 0.04
CA SER A 133 10.84 10.11 0.49
C SER A 133 10.90 10.23 2.02
N SER A 134 9.86 9.80 2.72
CA SER A 134 9.81 9.75 4.20
C SER A 134 9.16 8.42 4.61
N PRO A 135 9.95 7.34 4.75
CA PRO A 135 9.41 6.02 5.04
C PRO A 135 8.96 5.86 6.50
N ILE A 136 9.28 6.80 7.37
CA ILE A 136 8.86 6.78 8.78
C ILE A 136 7.97 7.97 9.04
N GLU A 137 6.83 7.70 9.65
CA GLU A 137 5.91 8.71 10.20
C GLU A 137 5.80 8.53 11.70
N HIS A 138 5.67 9.63 12.39
CA HIS A 138 5.39 9.63 13.81
C HIS A 138 3.92 9.99 14.03
N TYR A 139 3.18 9.06 14.62
CA TYR A 139 1.77 9.26 14.96
C TYR A 139 1.65 9.89 16.34
N ASP A 140 0.61 10.65 16.56
CA ASP A 140 0.20 10.99 17.90
C ASP A 140 -0.60 9.84 18.55
N VAL A 141 -0.97 10.02 19.82
CA VAL A 141 -1.70 8.99 20.60
C VAL A 141 -3.05 8.65 19.98
N GLU A 142 -3.76 9.61 19.38
CA GLU A 142 -5.09 9.40 18.80
C GLU A 142 -4.98 8.75 17.41
N GLU A 143 -3.96 9.08 16.67
CA GLU A 143 -3.63 8.43 15.38
C GLU A 143 -3.29 6.95 15.59
N ASP A 144 -2.46 6.66 16.58
CA ASP A 144 -2.09 5.29 16.92
C ASP A 144 -3.29 4.47 17.38
N LYS A 145 -4.17 5.02 18.21
CA LYS A 145 -5.45 4.38 18.57
C LYS A 145 -6.34 4.10 17.37
N THR A 146 -6.37 5.02 16.41
CA THR A 146 -7.14 4.87 15.17
C THR A 146 -6.56 3.74 14.32
N PHE A 147 -5.24 3.68 14.19
CA PHE A 147 -4.56 2.59 13.50
C PHE A 147 -4.86 1.24 14.17
N GLU A 148 -4.70 1.16 15.48
CA GLU A 148 -4.97 -0.05 16.28
C GLU A 148 -6.41 -0.54 16.12
N PHE A 149 -7.39 0.38 16.17
CA PHE A 149 -8.80 0.06 15.95
C PHE A 149 -9.02 -0.54 14.54
N ILE A 150 -8.48 0.08 13.52
CA ILE A 150 -8.58 -0.36 12.12
C ILE A 150 -7.88 -1.72 11.94
N TYR A 151 -6.68 -1.88 12.51
CA TYR A 151 -5.94 -3.14 12.49
C TYR A 151 -6.76 -4.30 13.06
N ARG A 152 -7.36 -4.11 14.23
CA ARG A 152 -8.22 -5.12 14.87
C ARG A 152 -9.49 -5.40 14.06
N ALA A 153 -10.10 -4.38 13.51
CA ALA A 153 -11.29 -4.54 12.66
C ALA A 153 -11.00 -5.37 11.42
N VAL A 154 -9.87 -5.12 10.74
CA VAL A 154 -9.43 -5.93 9.59
C VAL A 154 -9.17 -7.37 10.00
N ARG A 155 -8.42 -7.62 11.09
CA ARG A 155 -8.15 -8.98 11.58
C ARG A 155 -9.44 -9.74 11.87
N ASN A 156 -10.42 -9.11 12.53
CA ASN A 156 -11.70 -9.74 12.84
C ASN A 156 -12.48 -10.08 11.56
N CYS A 157 -12.49 -9.17 10.58
CA CYS A 157 -13.15 -9.41 9.30
C CYS A 157 -12.49 -10.57 8.51
N LEU A 158 -11.17 -10.67 8.55
CA LEU A 158 -10.45 -11.74 7.86
C LEU A 158 -10.74 -13.13 8.44
N LYS A 159 -11.04 -13.23 9.73
CA LYS A 159 -11.43 -14.48 10.41
C LYS A 159 -12.81 -14.99 10.02
N ASP A 160 -13.72 -14.10 9.61
CA ASP A 160 -15.06 -14.47 9.15
C ASP A 160 -15.03 -14.97 7.71
N ARG A 161 -14.56 -16.21 7.52
CA ARG A 161 -14.40 -16.84 6.19
C ARG A 161 -15.73 -17.10 5.48
N ASN A 162 -16.85 -17.09 6.20
CA ASN A 162 -18.18 -17.36 5.64
C ASN A 162 -18.85 -16.09 5.06
N ASN A 163 -18.32 -14.91 5.31
CA ASN A 163 -18.85 -13.66 4.78
C ASN A 163 -18.50 -13.50 3.30
N PRO A 164 -19.47 -13.55 2.37
CA PRO A 164 -19.19 -13.40 0.94
C PRO A 164 -18.70 -12.00 0.56
N TYR A 165 -18.90 -11.00 1.41
CA TYR A 165 -18.48 -9.60 1.22
C TYR A 165 -17.20 -9.26 1.97
N ARG A 166 -16.47 -10.26 2.46
CA ARG A 166 -15.26 -10.06 3.27
C ARG A 166 -14.24 -9.15 2.62
N MET A 167 -13.97 -9.33 1.32
CA MET A 167 -13.04 -8.49 0.57
C MET A 167 -13.50 -7.02 0.55
N GLN A 168 -14.78 -6.78 0.24
CA GLN A 168 -15.33 -5.43 0.18
C GLN A 168 -15.29 -4.73 1.55
N VAL A 169 -15.62 -5.46 2.62
CA VAL A 169 -15.55 -4.91 3.99
C VAL A 169 -14.12 -4.53 4.32
N VAL A 170 -13.14 -5.39 4.06
CA VAL A 170 -11.71 -5.11 4.28
C VAL A 170 -11.26 -3.89 3.47
N GLN A 171 -11.64 -3.79 2.20
CA GLN A 171 -11.33 -2.64 1.35
C GLN A 171 -11.84 -1.33 1.95
N HIS A 172 -13.07 -1.29 2.44
CA HIS A 172 -13.65 -0.08 3.04
C HIS A 172 -12.99 0.29 4.38
N ILE A 173 -12.62 -0.70 5.20
CA ILE A 173 -11.90 -0.45 6.45
C ILE A 173 -10.50 0.10 6.17
N ILE A 174 -9.78 -0.48 5.20
CA ILE A 174 -8.45 0.04 4.80
C ILE A 174 -8.57 1.43 4.16
N MET A 175 -9.64 1.70 3.40
CA MET A 175 -9.89 3.06 2.91
C MET A 175 -10.08 4.06 4.05
N ALA A 176 -10.75 3.67 5.14
CA ALA A 176 -10.89 4.53 6.31
C ALA A 176 -9.52 4.90 6.90
N LEU A 177 -8.56 3.97 6.93
CA LEU A 177 -7.18 4.26 7.35
C LEU A 177 -6.52 5.34 6.47
N PHE A 178 -6.65 5.21 5.15
CA PHE A 178 -6.07 6.19 4.23
C PHE A 178 -6.71 7.58 4.39
N TYR A 179 -8.04 7.65 4.51
CA TYR A 179 -8.72 8.93 4.72
C TYR A 179 -8.36 9.57 6.07
N SER A 180 -8.22 8.79 7.12
CA SER A 180 -7.78 9.29 8.43
C SER A 180 -6.37 9.88 8.36
N SER A 181 -5.44 9.18 7.73
CA SER A 181 -4.05 9.63 7.57
C SER A 181 -3.94 10.90 6.73
N GLU A 182 -4.74 11.05 5.64
CA GLU A 182 -4.71 12.26 4.83
C GLU A 182 -5.27 13.47 5.57
N LYS A 183 -6.37 13.30 6.31
CA LYS A 183 -6.95 14.40 7.11
C LYS A 183 -5.96 14.94 8.12
N MET A 184 -5.19 14.08 8.75
CA MET A 184 -4.16 14.45 9.71
C MET A 184 -3.00 15.18 9.03
N ARG A 185 -2.59 14.75 7.83
CA ARG A 185 -1.53 15.41 7.04
C ARG A 185 -1.94 16.75 6.42
N GLU A 186 -3.21 16.95 6.05
CA GLU A 186 -3.65 18.26 5.58
C GLU A 186 -3.51 19.36 6.65
N VAL A 187 -3.51 18.99 7.91
CA VAL A 187 -3.25 19.92 9.01
C VAL A 187 -1.77 20.32 9.05
N GLU A 188 -0.85 19.38 8.78
CA GLU A 188 0.60 19.66 8.70
C GLU A 188 0.99 20.36 7.38
N GLU A 189 0.32 20.04 6.26
CA GLU A 189 0.63 20.58 4.93
C GLU A 189 0.18 22.02 4.69
N LYS A 190 -0.54 22.65 5.60
CA LYS A 190 -0.81 24.09 5.51
C LYS A 190 0.46 24.94 5.54
N GLU A 191 1.61 24.33 5.78
CA GLU A 191 2.91 25.00 5.85
C GLU A 191 3.88 24.73 4.67
N GLY A 192 3.51 23.89 3.66
CA GLY A 192 4.42 23.57 2.54
C GLY A 192 3.78 23.51 1.15
N PRO A 193 4.47 23.94 0.08
CA PRO A 193 3.92 23.90 -1.28
C PRO A 193 3.81 22.45 -1.79
N ARG A 194 2.63 22.08 -2.31
CA ARG A 194 2.43 20.81 -3.04
C ARG A 194 3.40 20.74 -4.22
N SER A 195 4.06 19.59 -4.41
CA SER A 195 4.92 19.45 -5.58
C SER A 195 4.09 19.51 -6.87
N ASN A 196 4.63 20.11 -7.93
CA ASN A 196 3.97 20.11 -9.24
C ASN A 196 3.68 18.68 -9.73
N ALA A 197 4.46 17.70 -9.31
CA ALA A 197 4.28 16.30 -9.64
C ALA A 197 3.01 15.72 -8.99
N ASP A 198 2.73 16.03 -7.73
CA ASP A 198 1.51 15.58 -7.04
C ASP A 198 0.26 16.16 -7.70
N VAL A 199 0.29 17.46 -8.03
CA VAL A 199 -0.80 18.14 -8.72
C VAL A 199 -1.08 17.50 -10.08
N LEU A 200 -0.05 17.31 -10.90
CA LEU A 200 -0.15 16.68 -12.21
C LEU A 200 -0.67 15.23 -12.14
N SER A 201 -0.19 14.47 -11.16
CA SER A 201 -0.66 13.09 -10.96
C SER A 201 -2.14 13.04 -10.59
N LYS A 202 -2.59 13.94 -9.72
CA LYS A 202 -4.01 14.06 -9.32
C LYS A 202 -4.89 14.46 -10.51
N GLU A 203 -4.49 15.49 -11.25
CA GLU A 203 -5.23 15.95 -12.44
C GLU A 203 -5.31 14.83 -13.50
N PHE A 204 -4.22 14.10 -13.72
CA PHE A 204 -4.22 12.94 -14.62
C PHE A 204 -5.24 11.89 -14.18
N LEU A 205 -5.26 11.48 -12.91
CA LEU A 205 -6.20 10.46 -12.41
C LEU A 205 -7.65 10.93 -12.52
N THR A 206 -7.91 12.22 -12.31
CA THR A 206 -9.23 12.83 -12.52
C THR A 206 -9.65 12.73 -13.99
N LEU A 207 -8.78 13.11 -14.92
CA LEU A 207 -9.04 13.01 -16.36
C LEU A 207 -9.24 11.56 -16.80
N VAL A 208 -8.46 10.60 -16.26
CA VAL A 208 -8.66 9.18 -16.58
C VAL A 208 -10.06 8.75 -16.19
N LYS A 209 -10.51 9.07 -14.98
CA LYS A 209 -11.85 8.73 -14.49
C LYS A 209 -12.96 9.29 -15.39
N GLU A 210 -12.80 10.50 -15.91
CA GLU A 210 -13.80 11.14 -16.76
C GLU A 210 -13.81 10.59 -18.19
N HIS A 211 -12.65 10.17 -18.71
CA HIS A 211 -12.50 9.91 -20.14
C HIS A 211 -12.12 8.48 -20.50
N PHE A 212 -11.77 7.59 -19.58
CA PHE A 212 -11.23 6.23 -19.86
C PHE A 212 -12.15 5.37 -20.77
N ARG A 213 -13.45 5.60 -20.74
CA ARG A 213 -14.41 4.86 -21.59
C ARG A 213 -14.22 5.14 -23.09
N ARG A 214 -13.79 6.35 -23.44
CA ARG A 214 -13.62 6.79 -24.83
C ARG A 214 -12.17 6.97 -25.23
N GLU A 215 -11.34 7.41 -24.28
CA GLU A 215 -9.97 7.79 -24.52
C GLU A 215 -9.04 6.82 -23.78
N ARG A 216 -8.32 5.98 -24.53
CA ARG A 216 -7.43 4.95 -23.98
C ARG A 216 -5.96 5.24 -24.24
N GLN A 217 -5.64 6.28 -25.04
CA GLN A 217 -4.29 6.64 -25.38
C GLN A 217 -3.70 7.68 -24.42
N LEU A 218 -2.52 7.40 -23.90
CA LEU A 218 -1.80 8.32 -23.00
C LEU A 218 -1.63 9.72 -23.57
N LYS A 219 -1.50 9.82 -24.90
CA LYS A 219 -1.32 11.09 -25.61
C LYS A 219 -2.47 12.07 -25.32
N PHE A 220 -3.73 11.60 -25.33
CA PHE A 220 -4.89 12.44 -25.03
C PHE A 220 -4.76 13.14 -23.66
N TYR A 221 -4.39 12.41 -22.64
CA TYR A 221 -4.22 12.94 -21.27
C TYR A 221 -3.04 13.90 -21.16
N ALA A 222 -1.93 13.57 -21.82
CA ALA A 222 -0.76 14.42 -21.87
C ALA A 222 -1.03 15.75 -22.59
N ASP A 223 -1.75 15.71 -23.70
CA ASP A 223 -2.16 16.90 -24.45
C ASP A 223 -3.10 17.79 -23.61
N LYS A 224 -4.05 17.18 -22.85
CA LYS A 224 -4.94 17.90 -21.93
C LYS A 224 -4.18 18.62 -20.80
N LEU A 225 -3.09 18.01 -20.33
CA LEU A 225 -2.23 18.55 -19.28
C LEU A 225 -1.09 19.44 -19.82
N CYS A 226 -1.04 19.68 -21.13
CA CYS A 226 -0.02 20.48 -21.80
C CYS A 226 1.41 19.98 -21.53
N ILE A 227 1.62 18.66 -21.43
CA ILE A 227 2.92 18.02 -21.20
C ILE A 227 3.16 16.85 -22.16
N THR A 228 4.40 16.33 -22.19
CA THR A 228 4.72 15.17 -23.03
C THR A 228 4.22 13.86 -22.39
N PRO A 229 3.81 12.84 -23.17
CA PRO A 229 3.42 11.53 -22.63
C PRO A 229 4.51 10.87 -21.79
N ARG A 230 5.78 11.04 -22.19
CA ARG A 230 6.93 10.51 -21.45
C ARG A 230 7.06 11.17 -20.07
N TYR A 231 6.90 12.48 -19.99
CA TYR A 231 6.95 13.21 -18.72
C TYR A 231 5.78 12.82 -17.81
N LEU A 232 4.57 12.78 -18.37
CA LEU A 232 3.38 12.34 -17.64
C LEU A 232 3.56 10.93 -17.05
N SER A 233 4.02 9.95 -17.87
CA SER A 233 4.22 8.57 -17.40
C SER A 233 5.26 8.48 -16.29
N ARG A 234 6.34 9.29 -16.36
CA ARG A 234 7.36 9.36 -15.32
C ARG A 234 6.78 9.91 -14.01
N VAL A 235 6.12 11.07 -14.07
CA VAL A 235 5.54 11.73 -12.90
C VAL A 235 4.51 10.84 -12.22
N VAL A 236 3.57 10.26 -12.99
CA VAL A 236 2.56 9.35 -12.44
C VAL A 236 3.22 8.14 -11.77
N ARG A 237 4.27 7.56 -12.39
CA ARG A 237 4.98 6.43 -11.79
C ARG A 237 5.72 6.80 -10.51
N GLU A 238 6.34 7.97 -10.45
CA GLU A 238 7.00 8.48 -9.25
C GLU A 238 6.00 8.68 -8.10
N CYS A 239 4.82 9.25 -8.40
CA CYS A 239 3.79 9.51 -7.41
C CYS A 239 2.99 8.26 -7.01
N THR A 240 2.69 7.35 -7.95
CA THR A 240 1.74 6.25 -7.74
C THR A 240 2.36 4.85 -7.77
N GLY A 241 3.63 4.73 -8.13
CA GLY A 241 4.33 3.45 -8.31
C GLY A 241 3.97 2.70 -9.60
N SER A 242 3.02 3.21 -10.41
CA SER A 242 2.55 2.57 -11.65
C SER A 242 2.55 3.55 -12.80
N SER A 243 2.72 3.05 -14.04
CA SER A 243 2.74 3.93 -15.20
C SER A 243 1.35 4.53 -15.48
N ALA A 244 1.33 5.68 -16.16
CA ALA A 244 0.07 6.30 -16.55
C ALA A 244 -0.78 5.39 -17.46
N SER A 245 -0.15 4.59 -18.33
CA SER A 245 -0.85 3.62 -19.18
C SER A 245 -1.50 2.50 -18.36
N ASP A 246 -0.81 2.01 -17.31
CA ASP A 246 -1.36 1.00 -16.42
C ASP A 246 -2.62 1.51 -15.71
N TRP A 247 -2.65 2.78 -15.34
CA TRP A 247 -3.82 3.41 -14.74
C TRP A 247 -5.01 3.46 -15.68
N ILE A 248 -4.82 3.88 -16.95
CA ILE A 248 -5.89 3.90 -17.95
C ILE A 248 -6.46 2.49 -18.14
N GLU A 249 -5.60 1.48 -18.32
CA GLU A 249 -5.99 0.08 -18.50
C GLU A 249 -6.80 -0.44 -17.31
N ARG A 250 -6.41 -0.12 -16.09
CA ARG A 250 -7.11 -0.54 -14.87
C ARG A 250 -8.54 -0.03 -14.81
N TYR A 251 -8.76 1.25 -15.10
CA TYR A 251 -10.11 1.80 -15.13
C TYR A 251 -10.98 1.08 -16.17
N VAL A 252 -10.42 0.75 -17.34
CA VAL A 252 -11.12 -0.02 -18.37
C VAL A 252 -11.47 -1.43 -17.87
N VAL A 253 -10.52 -2.14 -17.28
CA VAL A 253 -10.73 -3.51 -16.77
C VAL A 253 -11.76 -3.54 -15.65
N LEU A 254 -11.74 -2.56 -14.75
CA LEU A 254 -12.69 -2.47 -13.65
C LEU A 254 -14.11 -2.23 -14.13
N GLU A 255 -14.30 -1.31 -15.07
CA GLU A 255 -15.58 -1.05 -15.68
C GLU A 255 -16.09 -2.31 -16.40
N ALA A 256 -15.25 -2.95 -17.20
CA ALA A 256 -15.61 -4.18 -17.89
C ALA A 256 -16.06 -5.28 -16.91
N ARG A 257 -15.35 -5.46 -15.79
CA ARG A 257 -15.75 -6.40 -14.73
C ARG A 257 -17.06 -6.03 -14.07
N ALA A 258 -17.30 -4.74 -13.83
CA ALA A 258 -18.55 -4.25 -13.27
C ALA A 258 -19.73 -4.54 -14.22
N LEU A 259 -19.57 -4.25 -15.51
CA LEU A 259 -20.58 -4.49 -16.53
C LEU A 259 -20.87 -6.00 -16.68
N LEU A 260 -19.85 -6.85 -16.70
CA LEU A 260 -20.01 -8.31 -16.75
C LEU A 260 -20.76 -8.89 -15.54
N LYS A 261 -20.64 -8.27 -14.36
CA LYS A 261 -21.33 -8.73 -13.15
C LYS A 261 -22.73 -8.16 -12.98
N SER A 262 -22.98 -6.95 -13.47
CA SER A 262 -24.20 -6.19 -13.20
C SER A 262 -25.16 -6.10 -14.40
N THR A 263 -24.76 -6.57 -15.58
CA THR A 263 -25.59 -6.49 -16.80
C THR A 263 -25.60 -7.82 -17.55
N ASN A 264 -26.56 -7.96 -18.48
CA ASN A 264 -26.63 -9.10 -19.42
C ASN A 264 -25.92 -8.80 -20.74
N MET A 265 -25.02 -7.81 -20.78
CA MET A 265 -24.24 -7.46 -21.96
C MET A 265 -23.27 -8.57 -22.34
N THR A 266 -23.16 -8.83 -23.64
CA THR A 266 -22.14 -9.75 -24.14
C THR A 266 -20.76 -9.13 -24.08
N ILE A 267 -19.70 -9.96 -24.10
CA ILE A 267 -18.30 -9.48 -24.13
C ILE A 267 -18.04 -8.51 -25.29
N GLN A 268 -18.74 -8.67 -26.41
CA GLN A 268 -18.63 -7.78 -27.58
C GLN A 268 -19.29 -6.41 -27.38
N GLN A 269 -20.24 -6.31 -26.45
CA GLN A 269 -20.94 -5.07 -26.12
C GLN A 269 -20.26 -4.25 -25.00
N ILE A 270 -19.33 -4.86 -24.31
CA ILE A 270 -18.48 -4.27 -23.28
C ILE A 270 -17.13 -3.83 -23.87
#